data_f1773dd05f23ccae910ad9d504f7ad09
#
_entry.id   f1773dd05f23ccae910ad9d504f7ad09
#
_cell.length_a   1.000
_cell.length_b   1.000
_cell.length_c   1.000
_cell.angle_alpha   90.00
_cell.angle_beta   90.00
_cell.angle_gamma   90.00
#
_symmetry.space_group_name_H-M   'P 1'
#
loop_
_entity.id
_entity.type
_entity.pdbx_description
1 polymer ?
#
loop_
_entity_poly.entity_id
_entity_poly.type
_entity_poly.pdbx_seq_one_letter_code
_entity_poly.pdbx_strand_id
1 'polypeptide(L)'
;MYKCMNVNRFHFIEGDTDSSYWAIAGDPNLPNTQAFQAIVTDKQFYDKNIYKFAPFDFFCFDEKFKPKLKNKAEEKAHEKKLLGLAIEKQGDNMVALCPKCYTSFNGSIDGSDFKKIAQKMKGVSLRQNKQLTPKNYLDIINDKVIFDGQNINLQLKNGSMTRLTIGKTALTGAHTKAVCCENGCCMPFI
;
A
#
# COMPACT_ATOMS: atom_id res chain seq x y z
N MET A 1 16.19 6.64 9.13
CA MET A 1 16.31 5.30 8.51
C MET A 1 17.77 4.91 8.25
N TYR A 2 18.53 5.60 7.43
CA TYR A 2 19.91 5.22 7.03
C TYR A 2 20.89 4.89 8.19
N LYS A 3 20.70 5.46 9.37
CA LYS A 3 21.63 5.24 10.51
C LYS A 3 21.41 3.91 11.24
N CYS A 4 20.25 3.32 11.16
CA CYS A 4 19.91 2.16 11.98
C CYS A 4 19.20 1.03 11.25
N MET A 5 19.05 1.14 9.94
CA MET A 5 18.37 0.14 9.13
C MET A 5 19.22 -0.30 7.94
N ASN A 6 19.15 -1.57 7.58
CA ASN A 6 19.79 -2.11 6.38
C ASN A 6 18.97 -1.75 5.15
N VAL A 7 19.39 -0.69 4.46
CA VAL A 7 18.70 -0.18 3.25
C VAL A 7 18.69 -1.16 2.08
N ASN A 8 19.62 -2.12 2.03
CA ASN A 8 19.64 -3.16 0.99
C ASN A 8 18.53 -4.22 1.15
N ARG A 9 17.87 -4.22 2.31
CA ARG A 9 16.73 -5.09 2.61
C ARG A 9 15.39 -4.36 2.57
N PHE A 10 15.36 -3.21 1.94
CA PHE A 10 14.25 -2.28 1.92
C PHE A 10 14.05 -1.77 0.48
N HIS A 11 12.97 -2.18 -0.16
CA HIS A 11 12.69 -1.87 -1.55
C HIS A 11 11.43 -1.01 -1.67
N PHE A 12 11.53 0.12 -2.36
CA PHE A 12 10.38 0.96 -2.70
C PHE A 12 9.58 0.31 -3.83
N ILE A 13 8.28 0.14 -3.65
CA ILE A 13 7.38 -0.45 -4.64
C ILE A 13 6.66 0.64 -5.41
N GLU A 14 5.92 1.50 -4.70
CA GLU A 14 5.19 2.61 -5.29
C GLU A 14 4.93 3.71 -4.27
N GLY A 15 4.50 4.90 -4.75
CA GLY A 15 4.08 6.01 -3.90
C GLY A 15 3.07 6.91 -4.59
N ASP A 16 2.27 7.57 -3.77
CA ASP A 16 1.27 8.53 -4.22
C ASP A 16 1.18 9.69 -3.25
N THR A 17 1.80 10.81 -3.61
CA THR A 17 1.80 12.09 -2.89
C THR A 17 2.30 11.97 -1.44
N ASP A 18 1.49 11.44 -0.54
CA ASP A 18 1.68 11.35 0.89
C ASP A 18 1.80 9.90 1.41
N SER A 19 1.63 8.92 0.55
CA SER A 19 1.75 7.50 0.88
C SER A 19 2.84 6.80 0.07
N SER A 20 3.50 5.82 0.67
CA SER A 20 4.50 4.99 0.02
C SER A 20 4.38 3.53 0.46
N TYR A 21 4.66 2.62 -0.46
CA TYR A 21 4.65 1.18 -0.23
C TYR A 21 6.06 0.63 -0.36
N TRP A 22 6.40 -0.20 0.59
CA TRP A 22 7.75 -0.73 0.73
C TRP A 22 7.72 -2.22 0.98
N ALA A 23 8.58 -2.96 0.27
CA ALA A 23 8.89 -4.33 0.61
C ALA A 23 10.07 -4.36 1.59
N ILE A 24 9.91 -5.09 2.67
CA ILE A 24 10.92 -5.28 3.71
C ILE A 24 11.30 -6.75 3.74
N ALA A 25 12.55 -7.07 3.45
CA ALA A 25 13.05 -8.43 3.50
C ALA A 25 13.28 -8.85 4.95
N GLY A 26 12.23 -9.40 5.58
CA GLY A 26 12.26 -9.92 6.93
C GLY A 26 12.77 -11.37 7.00
N ASP A 27 12.64 -11.95 8.19
CA ASP A 27 12.81 -13.39 8.40
C ASP A 27 11.55 -14.12 7.92
N PRO A 28 11.64 -15.04 6.96
CA PRO A 28 10.46 -15.75 6.43
C PRO A 28 9.79 -16.68 7.44
N ASN A 29 10.46 -17.01 8.53
CA ASN A 29 9.92 -17.85 9.61
C ASN A 29 9.15 -17.04 10.65
N LEU A 30 9.19 -15.71 10.59
CA LEU A 30 8.50 -14.82 11.50
C LEU A 30 7.29 -14.17 10.79
N PRO A 31 6.24 -13.80 11.55
CA PRO A 31 5.10 -13.09 10.99
C PRO A 31 5.51 -11.77 10.32
N ASN A 32 4.71 -11.33 9.35
CA ASN A 32 4.89 -10.03 8.69
C ASN A 32 4.83 -8.83 9.65
N THR A 33 4.33 -9.06 10.86
CA THR A 33 4.29 -8.06 11.95
C THR A 33 5.67 -7.64 12.46
N GLN A 34 6.76 -8.30 12.04
CA GLN A 34 8.13 -7.89 12.34
C GLN A 34 8.49 -6.52 11.75
N ALA A 35 7.84 -6.11 10.64
CA ALA A 35 7.95 -4.79 10.02
C ALA A 35 9.41 -4.25 9.94
N PHE A 36 9.64 -3.01 10.32
CA PHE A 36 10.97 -2.40 10.28
C PHE A 36 11.99 -3.04 11.23
N GLN A 37 11.55 -3.72 12.29
CA GLN A 37 12.46 -4.40 13.21
C GLN A 37 13.29 -5.48 12.52
N ALA A 38 12.76 -6.09 11.46
CA ALA A 38 13.45 -7.10 10.67
C ALA A 38 14.76 -6.61 10.03
N ILE A 39 14.90 -5.33 9.82
CA ILE A 39 16.03 -4.71 9.12
C ILE A 39 16.85 -3.76 9.97
N VAL A 40 16.58 -3.71 11.28
CA VAL A 40 17.33 -2.86 12.21
C VAL A 40 18.75 -3.39 12.38
N THR A 41 19.74 -2.52 12.18
CA THR A 41 21.17 -2.80 12.36
C THR A 41 21.73 -2.21 13.65
N ASP A 42 21.24 -1.03 14.05
CA ASP A 42 21.58 -0.39 15.33
C ASP A 42 20.31 -0.30 16.18
N LYS A 43 20.13 -1.33 17.01
CA LYS A 43 18.95 -1.41 17.88
C LYS A 43 18.91 -0.32 18.94
N GLN A 44 20.05 0.09 19.47
CA GLN A 44 20.10 1.13 20.51
C GLN A 44 19.65 2.47 19.94
N PHE A 45 20.14 2.83 18.76
CA PHE A 45 19.73 4.06 18.09
C PHE A 45 18.26 4.00 17.67
N TYR A 46 17.81 2.85 17.14
CA TYR A 46 16.41 2.64 16.75
C TYR A 46 15.49 2.84 17.95
N ASP A 47 15.69 2.09 19.03
CA ASP A 47 14.85 2.12 20.24
C ASP A 47 14.81 3.52 20.89
N LYS A 48 15.90 4.27 20.79
CA LYS A 48 15.99 5.64 21.33
C LYS A 48 15.21 6.68 20.52
N ASN A 49 15.02 6.45 19.21
CA ASN A 49 14.56 7.50 18.31
C ASN A 49 13.26 7.18 17.56
N ILE A 50 12.91 5.91 17.37
CA ILE A 50 11.79 5.53 16.49
C ILE A 50 10.46 6.14 16.93
N TYR A 51 10.21 6.23 18.22
CA TYR A 51 9.00 6.80 18.80
C TYR A 51 8.78 8.28 18.46
N LYS A 52 9.82 8.98 17.97
CA LYS A 52 9.73 10.37 17.53
C LYS A 52 9.14 10.50 16.12
N PHE A 53 9.20 9.44 15.32
CA PHE A 53 8.90 9.46 13.89
C PHE A 53 7.82 8.47 13.45
N ALA A 54 7.57 7.43 14.23
CA ALA A 54 6.58 6.41 13.94
C ALA A 54 5.49 6.37 15.01
N PRO A 55 4.25 6.00 14.67
CA PRO A 55 3.17 5.88 15.63
C PRO A 55 3.49 4.80 16.67
N PHE A 56 2.81 4.86 17.82
CA PHE A 56 2.86 3.82 18.83
C PHE A 56 2.10 2.57 18.40
N ASP A 57 2.42 2.11 17.24
CA ASP A 57 1.96 0.85 16.73
C ASP A 57 2.93 -0.24 17.23
N PHE A 58 2.40 -1.37 17.69
CA PHE A 58 3.20 -2.48 18.18
C PHE A 58 4.18 -3.04 17.13
N PHE A 59 4.00 -2.70 15.85
CA PHE A 59 4.93 -3.04 14.78
C PHE A 59 6.24 -2.26 14.80
N CYS A 60 6.23 -1.07 15.38
CA CYS A 60 7.37 -0.16 15.37
C CYS A 60 8.02 0.00 16.74
N PHE A 61 7.34 -0.40 17.82
CA PHE A 61 7.76 -0.17 19.18
C PHE A 61 7.82 -1.43 20.02
N ASP A 62 8.83 -1.47 20.87
CA ASP A 62 8.85 -2.34 22.05
C ASP A 62 7.81 -1.79 23.05
N GLU A 63 7.01 -2.66 23.67
CA GLU A 63 5.93 -2.29 24.63
C GLU A 63 6.42 -1.38 25.78
N LYS A 64 7.69 -1.51 26.18
CA LYS A 64 8.29 -0.67 27.23
C LYS A 64 8.28 0.83 26.90
N PHE A 65 8.20 1.20 25.62
CA PHE A 65 8.12 2.59 25.17
C PHE A 65 6.69 3.07 24.92
N LYS A 66 5.70 2.18 25.03
CA LYS A 66 4.30 2.55 24.88
C LYS A 66 3.92 3.51 26.01
N PRO A 67 3.51 4.76 25.75
CA PRO A 67 3.10 5.66 26.80
C PRO A 67 1.89 5.05 27.52
N LYS A 68 1.81 5.27 28.82
CA LYS A 68 0.64 4.91 29.63
C LYS A 68 -0.50 5.88 29.28
N LEU A 69 -1.20 5.59 28.21
CA LEU A 69 -2.34 6.38 27.76
C LEU A 69 -3.58 5.99 28.57
N LYS A 70 -4.34 6.99 28.98
CA LYS A 70 -5.46 6.79 29.91
C LYS A 70 -6.69 6.20 29.22
N ASN A 71 -6.84 6.40 27.92
CA ASN A 71 -8.00 5.96 27.16
C ASN A 71 -7.74 5.92 25.66
N LYS A 72 -8.66 5.26 24.89
CA LYS A 72 -8.56 5.15 23.42
C LYS A 72 -8.57 6.49 22.67
N ALA A 73 -9.11 7.56 23.26
CA ALA A 73 -9.10 8.87 22.63
C ALA A 73 -7.72 9.51 22.70
N GLU A 74 -6.99 9.31 23.80
CA GLU A 74 -5.60 9.73 23.92
C GLU A 74 -4.67 8.94 23.00
N GLU A 75 -4.91 7.61 22.86
CA GLU A 75 -4.19 6.79 21.89
C GLU A 75 -4.33 7.35 20.47
N LYS A 76 -5.56 7.58 20.01
CA LYS A 76 -5.82 8.16 18.69
C LYS A 76 -5.24 9.57 18.54
N ALA A 77 -5.29 10.39 19.58
CA ALA A 77 -4.71 11.72 19.56
C ALA A 77 -3.19 11.67 19.48
N HIS A 78 -2.58 10.69 20.12
CA HIS A 78 -1.13 10.46 20.08
C HIS A 78 -0.67 9.94 18.72
N GLU A 79 -1.39 9.00 18.15
CA GLU A 79 -1.14 8.51 16.78
C GLU A 79 -1.21 9.63 15.74
N LYS A 80 -2.12 10.59 15.91
CA LYS A 80 -2.29 11.72 14.99
C LYS A 80 -1.32 12.88 15.22
N LYS A 81 -0.61 12.92 16.35
CA LYS A 81 0.27 14.04 16.68
C LYS A 81 1.57 14.07 15.89
N LEU A 82 1.95 12.99 15.32
CA LEU A 82 3.20 12.88 14.61
C LEU A 82 2.97 13.29 13.16
N LEU A 83 3.55 14.41 12.76
CA LEU A 83 3.91 14.67 11.36
C LEU A 83 4.96 13.60 10.97
N GLY A 84 4.55 12.35 11.02
CA GLY A 84 5.43 11.22 10.86
C GLY A 84 4.77 10.13 10.04
N LEU A 85 5.44 9.02 9.98
CA LEU A 85 4.98 7.83 9.28
C LEU A 85 3.87 7.15 10.09
N ALA A 86 2.76 6.84 9.46
CA ALA A 86 1.74 5.95 9.98
C ALA A 86 1.69 4.69 9.13
N ILE A 87 1.69 3.51 9.75
CA ILE A 87 1.50 2.25 9.03
C ILE A 87 0.00 2.04 8.85
N GLU A 88 -0.48 2.29 7.63
CA GLU A 88 -1.90 2.10 7.33
C GLU A 88 -2.26 0.65 7.01
N LYS A 89 -1.34 -0.07 6.38
CA LYS A 89 -1.56 -1.43 5.90
C LYS A 89 -0.27 -2.22 5.87
N GLN A 90 -0.40 -3.51 6.14
CA GLN A 90 0.69 -4.45 6.12
C GLN A 90 0.20 -5.78 5.58
N GLY A 91 1.01 -6.46 4.78
CA GLY A 91 0.71 -7.76 4.19
C GLY A 91 1.96 -8.45 3.68
N ASP A 92 1.81 -9.74 3.35
CA ASP A 92 2.91 -10.57 2.87
C ASP A 92 3.22 -10.33 1.40
N ASN A 93 2.18 -10.00 0.63
CA ASN A 93 2.25 -9.88 -0.82
C ASN A 93 1.64 -8.57 -1.30
N MET A 94 2.22 -8.03 -2.37
CA MET A 94 1.68 -6.88 -3.07
C MET A 94 1.94 -6.99 -4.57
N VAL A 95 0.94 -6.65 -5.36
CA VAL A 95 1.04 -6.46 -6.81
C VAL A 95 0.68 -5.02 -7.12
N ALA A 96 1.64 -4.25 -7.61
CA ALA A 96 1.46 -2.86 -7.99
C ALA A 96 1.69 -2.69 -9.50
N LEU A 97 0.68 -2.18 -10.20
CA LEU A 97 0.75 -1.91 -11.65
C LEU A 97 1.19 -0.47 -11.92
N CYS A 98 0.70 0.46 -11.12
CA CYS A 98 1.09 1.88 -11.16
C CYS A 98 0.55 2.58 -9.91
N PRO A 99 0.94 3.84 -9.65
CA PRO A 99 0.39 4.62 -8.54
C PRO A 99 -1.13 4.61 -8.48
N LYS A 100 -1.69 4.31 -7.31
CA LYS A 100 -3.14 4.13 -7.08
C LYS A 100 -3.76 2.88 -7.74
N CYS A 101 -2.96 1.97 -8.29
CA CYS A 101 -3.44 0.76 -8.94
C CYS A 101 -2.66 -0.46 -8.44
N TYR A 102 -3.10 -1.02 -7.32
CA TYR A 102 -2.43 -2.11 -6.63
C TYR A 102 -3.38 -3.00 -5.85
N THR A 103 -2.91 -4.17 -5.49
CA THR A 103 -3.55 -5.05 -4.50
C THR A 103 -2.52 -5.57 -3.52
N SER A 104 -2.89 -5.69 -2.24
CA SER A 104 -2.09 -6.34 -1.20
C SER A 104 -2.92 -7.38 -0.47
N PHE A 105 -2.27 -8.47 -0.08
CA PHE A 105 -2.92 -9.63 0.51
C PHE A 105 -1.95 -10.48 1.32
N ASN A 106 -2.48 -11.34 2.18
CA ASN A 106 -1.74 -12.40 2.86
C ASN A 106 -2.08 -13.73 2.20
N GLY A 107 -1.16 -14.69 2.31
CA GLY A 107 -1.31 -16.02 1.75
C GLY A 107 -1.16 -16.08 0.22
N SER A 108 -1.54 -17.21 -0.36
CA SER A 108 -1.52 -17.42 -1.81
C SER A 108 -2.80 -16.92 -2.46
N ILE A 109 -2.71 -16.25 -3.60
CA ILE A 109 -3.88 -15.65 -4.28
C ILE A 109 -4.93 -16.70 -4.73
N ASP A 110 -4.49 -17.91 -4.98
CA ASP A 110 -5.34 -19.06 -5.33
C ASP A 110 -5.49 -20.05 -4.15
N GLY A 111 -4.93 -19.72 -2.98
CA GLY A 111 -4.94 -20.57 -1.79
C GLY A 111 -6.12 -20.34 -0.87
N SER A 112 -6.39 -21.30 0.00
CA SER A 112 -7.40 -21.21 1.06
C SER A 112 -7.05 -20.21 2.16
N ASP A 113 -5.78 -19.82 2.25
CA ASP A 113 -5.22 -18.86 3.19
C ASP A 113 -5.26 -17.42 2.67
N PHE A 114 -5.83 -17.20 1.48
CA PHE A 114 -5.94 -15.88 0.88
C PHE A 114 -6.75 -14.91 1.74
N LYS A 115 -6.13 -13.79 2.10
CA LYS A 115 -6.78 -12.70 2.80
C LYS A 115 -6.44 -11.37 2.15
N LYS A 116 -7.40 -10.77 1.46
CA LYS A 116 -7.24 -9.45 0.86
C LYS A 116 -7.11 -8.38 1.95
N ILE A 117 -6.06 -7.55 1.84
CA ILE A 117 -5.81 -6.41 2.72
C ILE A 117 -6.25 -5.12 2.04
N ALA A 118 -5.81 -4.89 0.82
CA ALA A 118 -6.18 -3.72 0.04
C ALA A 118 -6.35 -4.06 -1.43
N GLN A 119 -7.16 -3.27 -2.09
CA GLN A 119 -7.28 -3.27 -3.55
C GLN A 119 -7.65 -1.85 -3.98
N LYS A 120 -6.88 -1.29 -4.89
CA LYS A 120 -7.10 0.03 -5.46
C LYS A 120 -7.03 -0.02 -6.98
N MET A 121 -7.96 0.66 -7.63
CA MET A 121 -7.98 0.87 -9.07
C MET A 121 -8.11 2.35 -9.37
N LYS A 122 -7.25 2.85 -10.25
CA LYS A 122 -7.22 4.26 -10.61
C LYS A 122 -8.44 4.63 -11.45
N GLY A 123 -9.32 5.47 -10.88
CA GLY A 123 -10.45 6.04 -11.60
C GLY A 123 -11.60 5.07 -11.90
N VAL A 124 -11.64 3.89 -11.28
CA VAL A 124 -12.71 2.91 -11.40
C VAL A 124 -13.21 2.48 -10.02
N SER A 125 -14.50 2.44 -9.85
CA SER A 125 -15.14 2.07 -8.58
C SER A 125 -15.19 0.56 -8.39
N LEU A 126 -14.48 0.05 -7.38
CA LEU A 126 -14.54 -1.37 -6.98
C LEU A 126 -15.95 -1.83 -6.60
N ARG A 127 -16.78 -0.93 -6.05
CA ARG A 127 -18.16 -1.26 -5.67
C ARG A 127 -19.03 -1.57 -6.88
N GLN A 128 -18.75 -0.93 -8.02
CA GLN A 128 -19.48 -1.09 -9.27
C GLN A 128 -18.89 -2.21 -10.15
N ASN A 129 -17.64 -2.60 -9.91
CA ASN A 129 -16.88 -3.57 -10.69
C ASN A 129 -16.39 -4.73 -9.80
N LYS A 130 -17.32 -5.43 -9.18
CA LYS A 130 -17.02 -6.55 -8.26
C LYS A 130 -16.34 -7.75 -8.93
N GLN A 131 -16.46 -7.87 -10.25
CA GLN A 131 -15.81 -8.90 -11.07
C GLN A 131 -14.29 -8.72 -11.12
N LEU A 132 -13.78 -7.52 -10.82
CA LEU A 132 -12.35 -7.24 -10.80
C LEU A 132 -11.76 -7.62 -9.46
N THR A 133 -11.03 -8.72 -9.43
CA THR A 133 -10.46 -9.36 -8.25
C THR A 133 -8.96 -9.10 -8.14
N PRO A 134 -8.32 -9.38 -7.00
CA PRO A 134 -6.86 -9.34 -6.87
C PRO A 134 -6.11 -10.19 -7.91
N LYS A 135 -6.67 -11.31 -8.34
CA LYS A 135 -6.08 -12.19 -9.35
C LYS A 135 -5.85 -11.46 -10.68
N ASN A 136 -6.79 -10.59 -11.08
CA ASN A 136 -6.67 -9.85 -12.34
C ASN A 136 -5.41 -8.96 -12.40
N TYR A 137 -4.85 -8.54 -11.26
CA TYR A 137 -3.57 -7.81 -11.24
C TYR A 137 -2.39 -8.71 -11.63
N LEU A 138 -2.41 -9.99 -11.23
CA LEU A 138 -1.40 -10.97 -11.67
C LEU A 138 -1.57 -11.31 -13.15
N ASP A 139 -2.80 -11.49 -13.61
CA ASP A 139 -3.09 -11.79 -15.03
C ASP A 139 -2.51 -10.70 -15.95
N ILE A 140 -2.55 -9.43 -15.51
CA ILE A 140 -1.96 -8.33 -16.28
C ILE A 140 -0.43 -8.45 -16.38
N ILE A 141 0.24 -8.81 -15.28
CA ILE A 141 1.69 -8.96 -15.26
C ILE A 141 2.12 -10.15 -16.11
N ASN A 142 1.43 -11.28 -15.95
CA ASN A 142 1.80 -12.54 -16.59
C ASN A 142 1.38 -12.57 -18.07
N ASP A 143 0.13 -12.20 -18.36
CA ASP A 143 -0.51 -12.43 -19.65
C ASP A 143 -0.74 -11.14 -20.44
N LYS A 144 -0.41 -9.97 -19.86
CA LYS A 144 -0.61 -8.64 -20.45
C LYS A 144 -2.06 -8.34 -20.86
N VAL A 145 -3.01 -8.95 -20.18
CA VAL A 145 -4.45 -8.77 -20.41
C VAL A 145 -4.89 -7.39 -19.92
N ILE A 146 -5.84 -6.77 -20.60
CA ILE A 146 -6.46 -5.51 -20.18
C ILE A 146 -7.88 -5.82 -19.70
N PHE A 147 -8.26 -5.23 -18.57
CA PHE A 147 -9.59 -5.36 -18.01
C PHE A 147 -10.35 -4.04 -18.06
N ASP A 148 -11.56 -4.09 -18.57
CA ASP A 148 -12.46 -2.96 -18.61
C ASP A 148 -13.42 -2.95 -17.42
N GLY A 149 -13.89 -1.77 -17.09
CA GLY A 149 -14.86 -1.55 -16.03
C GLY A 149 -15.87 -0.48 -16.39
N GLN A 150 -16.82 -0.27 -15.51
CA GLN A 150 -17.87 0.73 -15.68
C GLN A 150 -17.92 1.65 -14.46
N ASN A 151 -18.16 2.92 -14.73
CA ASN A 151 -18.46 3.91 -13.69
C ASN A 151 -19.86 4.49 -13.92
N ILE A 152 -20.57 4.68 -12.82
CA ILE A 152 -21.85 5.41 -12.83
C ILE A 152 -21.57 6.79 -12.23
N ASN A 153 -21.70 7.80 -13.05
CA ASN A 153 -21.54 9.20 -12.68
C ASN A 153 -22.92 9.92 -12.65
N LEU A 154 -23.00 10.97 -11.89
CA LEU A 154 -24.11 11.91 -11.99
C LEU A 154 -23.78 12.98 -13.02
N GLN A 155 -24.72 13.28 -13.90
CA GLN A 155 -24.62 14.29 -14.93
C GLN A 155 -25.80 15.24 -14.83
N LEU A 156 -25.54 16.54 -14.84
CA LEU A 156 -26.58 17.55 -15.03
C LEU A 156 -26.81 17.73 -16.53
N LYS A 157 -28.05 17.44 -17.00
CA LYS A 157 -28.45 17.62 -18.38
C LYS A 157 -29.82 18.30 -18.42
N ASN A 158 -29.92 19.40 -19.12
CA ASN A 158 -31.15 20.17 -19.26
C ASN A 158 -31.86 20.50 -17.93
N GLY A 159 -31.09 20.91 -16.92
CA GLY A 159 -31.60 21.24 -15.58
C GLY A 159 -31.99 20.03 -14.72
N SER A 160 -31.87 18.82 -15.22
CA SER A 160 -32.17 17.58 -14.48
C SER A 160 -30.95 16.74 -14.21
N MET A 161 -30.88 16.16 -13.01
CA MET A 161 -29.81 15.24 -12.64
C MET A 161 -30.07 13.85 -13.21
N THR A 162 -29.16 13.35 -14.02
CA THR A 162 -29.26 12.03 -14.65
C THR A 162 -28.08 11.15 -14.27
N ARG A 163 -28.25 9.83 -14.37
CA ARG A 163 -27.18 8.85 -14.23
C ARG A 163 -26.56 8.56 -15.59
N LEU A 164 -25.23 8.63 -15.65
CA LEU A 164 -24.47 8.29 -16.84
C LEU A 164 -23.57 7.08 -16.54
N THR A 165 -23.72 5.99 -17.31
CA THR A 165 -22.80 4.86 -17.24
C THR A 165 -21.72 5.02 -18.29
N ILE A 166 -20.48 5.00 -17.88
CA ILE A 166 -19.29 5.16 -18.73
C ILE A 166 -18.43 3.92 -18.64
N GLY A 167 -18.14 3.31 -19.80
CA GLY A 167 -17.12 2.28 -19.93
C GLY A 167 -15.73 2.90 -19.81
N LYS A 168 -14.81 2.21 -19.11
CA LYS A 168 -13.47 2.70 -18.89
C LYS A 168 -12.50 1.53 -18.71
N THR A 169 -11.30 1.63 -19.24
CA THR A 169 -10.21 0.71 -18.90
C THR A 169 -9.92 0.78 -17.41
N ALA A 170 -10.09 -0.34 -16.73
CA ALA A 170 -9.98 -0.46 -15.29
C ALA A 170 -8.57 -0.84 -14.86
N LEU A 171 -8.03 -1.88 -15.46
CA LEU A 171 -6.71 -2.41 -15.15
C LEU A 171 -5.91 -2.60 -16.43
N THR A 172 -4.69 -2.09 -16.43
CA THR A 172 -3.73 -2.22 -17.54
C THR A 172 -2.32 -2.19 -17.00
N GLY A 173 -1.40 -2.90 -17.66
CA GLY A 173 0.03 -2.82 -17.40
C GLY A 173 0.70 -1.57 -18.00
N ALA A 174 -0.05 -0.71 -18.70
CA ALA A 174 0.51 0.51 -19.28
C ALA A 174 0.82 1.55 -18.19
N HIS A 175 2.08 1.94 -18.12
CA HIS A 175 2.55 2.98 -17.20
C HIS A 175 2.35 4.36 -17.85
N THR A 176 1.37 5.13 -17.40
CA THR A 176 0.99 6.42 -18.01
C THR A 176 1.63 7.63 -17.34
N LYS A 177 2.42 7.45 -16.28
CA LYS A 177 3.02 8.55 -15.50
C LYS A 177 4.52 8.49 -15.36
N ALA A 178 5.16 7.48 -15.93
CA ALA A 178 6.59 7.31 -15.88
C ALA A 178 7.07 6.48 -17.07
N VAL A 179 8.33 6.64 -17.44
CA VAL A 179 9.02 5.76 -18.37
C VAL A 179 9.59 4.59 -17.58
N CYS A 180 9.17 3.36 -17.92
CA CYS A 180 9.76 2.16 -17.36
C CYS A 180 11.04 1.81 -18.15
N CYS A 181 12.16 1.75 -17.45
CA CYS A 181 13.43 1.34 -18.00
C CYS A 181 13.58 -0.18 -18.01
N GLU A 182 14.49 -0.72 -18.83
CA GLU A 182 14.74 -2.17 -18.96
C GLU A 182 15.16 -2.83 -17.66
N ASN A 183 15.78 -2.10 -16.73
CA ASN A 183 16.17 -2.56 -15.41
C ASN A 183 15.01 -2.56 -14.38
N GLY A 184 13.77 -2.28 -14.79
CA GLY A 184 12.60 -2.20 -13.92
C GLY A 184 12.48 -0.89 -13.12
N CYS A 185 13.40 0.05 -13.27
CA CYS A 185 13.28 1.38 -12.69
C CYS A 185 12.28 2.24 -13.48
N CYS A 186 11.57 3.14 -12.78
CA CYS A 186 10.68 4.11 -13.41
C CYS A 186 11.27 5.52 -13.29
N MET A 187 11.30 6.23 -14.41
CA MET A 187 11.68 7.64 -14.45
C MET A 187 10.46 8.52 -14.74
N PRO A 188 10.35 9.70 -14.12
CA PRO A 188 9.28 10.64 -14.47
C PRO A 188 9.42 11.08 -15.92
N PHE A 189 8.29 11.43 -16.54
CA PHE A 189 8.33 12.17 -17.79
C PHE A 189 8.93 13.56 -17.53
N ILE A 190 9.87 13.96 -18.37
CA ILE A 190 10.51 15.26 -18.33
C ILE A 190 9.68 16.23 -19.20
#